data_6a99705ea0f4573d97cdb7d256c8bad2
#
_entry.id   6a99705ea0f4573d97cdb7d256c8bad2
#
_cell.length_a   1.000
_cell.length_b   1.000
_cell.length_c   1.000
_cell.angle_alpha   90.00
_cell.angle_beta   90.00
_cell.angle_gamma   90.00
#
_symmetry.space_group_name_H-M   'P 1'
#
loop_
_entity.id
_entity.type
_entity.pdbx_description
1 polymer ?
#
loop_
_entity_poly.entity_id
_entity_poly.type
_entity_poly.pdbx_seq_one_letter_code
_entity_poly.pdbx_strand_id
1 'polypeptide(L)'
;MAELPLPGALGCRPRAAICAADFRLVSGAGDRNNSRPLLGPAVDSTHGWNPLPRPADPFSIYLIRHDLMDPRRHPSLGISAIAVHQPAWELENAWFGDTMPRKFAHHTGIEARRISLDDELTMGLQAVRQLQRETGCNLADCRGIAFVSPSLIPASTARQHLPPTDLERERPSHAAEELARGLGLTRCRTVGLNWFCCGYSRAFSVVTRRWAPRLSLRRDEFVIVVVATRISRITDFSCGQTAGLFGDMASATLVAPTTSRKYPVHFEILHADAEKQAAERPAFHFHMQQHVAIPAPDGGTLHADERLVYSLDGMAIAELAPRAMSAATAKALSAARVSPGDVNFVVPHQAGTGIVRFTGMKLDELGVQGELVNGLTRRTGNVSACSIPHALKETWGRLRGLIACPTAAVGSPGRPEVLQGCILLRSTPLHERQPNVAA
;
A
#
# COMPACT_ATOMS: atom_id res chain seq x y z
N MET A 1 -61.66 0.13 2.65
CA MET A 1 -60.24 -0.04 2.92
C MET A 1 -59.55 0.64 1.76
N ALA A 2 -59.02 1.82 2.02
CA ALA A 2 -58.45 2.71 1.01
C ALA A 2 -56.97 2.48 0.92
N GLU A 3 -56.48 2.19 -0.29
CA GLU A 3 -55.05 2.10 -0.65
C GLU A 3 -54.45 3.52 -0.61
N LEU A 4 -53.37 3.68 0.13
CA LEU A 4 -52.52 4.89 0.11
C LEU A 4 -51.47 4.73 -0.98
N PRO A 5 -51.21 5.77 -1.80
CA PRO A 5 -50.21 5.72 -2.85
C PRO A 5 -48.78 5.87 -2.28
N LEU A 6 -47.86 5.09 -2.83
CA LEU A 6 -46.42 5.17 -2.61
C LEU A 6 -45.87 6.51 -3.11
N PRO A 7 -44.93 7.17 -2.42
CA PRO A 7 -44.28 8.38 -2.90
C PRO A 7 -43.29 8.06 -4.03
N GLY A 8 -43.40 8.89 -5.08
CA GLY A 8 -42.65 8.78 -6.31
C GLY A 8 -41.15 8.85 -6.12
N ALA A 9 -40.48 8.01 -6.89
CA ALA A 9 -39.04 8.01 -7.10
C ALA A 9 -38.57 9.38 -7.60
N LEU A 10 -37.83 10.10 -6.77
CA LEU A 10 -37.03 11.24 -7.20
C LEU A 10 -35.84 10.69 -7.98
N GLY A 11 -35.92 10.83 -9.30
CA GLY A 11 -34.87 10.42 -10.23
C GLY A 11 -33.58 11.14 -9.94
N CYS A 12 -32.58 10.41 -9.49
CA CYS A 12 -31.18 10.80 -9.63
C CYS A 12 -30.85 10.93 -11.10
N ARG A 13 -30.73 12.16 -11.60
CA ARG A 13 -30.13 12.41 -12.91
C ARG A 13 -28.66 11.98 -12.83
N PRO A 14 -28.18 11.06 -13.66
CA PRO A 14 -26.77 10.77 -13.75
C PRO A 14 -26.07 11.99 -14.35
N ARG A 15 -25.14 12.59 -13.64
CA ARG A 15 -24.16 13.48 -14.27
C ARG A 15 -23.37 12.62 -15.25
N ALA A 16 -23.55 12.98 -16.50
CA ALA A 16 -23.05 12.30 -17.68
C ALA A 16 -21.55 11.97 -17.55
N ALA A 17 -21.26 10.69 -17.70
CA ALA A 17 -20.49 10.17 -18.79
C ALA A 17 -19.16 10.89 -19.10
N ILE A 18 -18.09 10.43 -18.46
CA ILE A 18 -16.80 10.29 -19.13
C ILE A 18 -16.52 8.80 -19.13
N CYS A 19 -17.11 8.09 -20.05
CA CYS A 19 -16.85 6.70 -20.32
C CYS A 19 -16.55 6.54 -21.81
N ALA A 20 -15.54 5.70 -22.06
CA ALA A 20 -15.14 5.18 -23.36
C ALA A 20 -14.46 6.20 -24.31
N ALA A 21 -13.15 6.39 -24.11
CA ALA A 21 -12.26 6.69 -25.22
C ALA A 21 -11.54 5.40 -25.61
N ASP A 22 -11.82 4.92 -26.80
CA ASP A 22 -11.08 3.85 -27.47
C ASP A 22 -9.61 4.20 -27.54
N PHE A 23 -8.75 3.32 -27.04
CA PHE A 23 -7.31 3.43 -27.19
C PHE A 23 -6.96 3.24 -28.68
N ARG A 24 -6.84 4.33 -29.42
CA ARG A 24 -6.10 4.36 -30.69
C ARG A 24 -4.72 4.96 -30.40
N LEU A 25 -3.71 4.19 -30.64
CA LEU A 25 -2.33 4.64 -30.77
C LEU A 25 -2.24 5.66 -31.91
N VAL A 26 -1.92 6.91 -31.59
CA VAL A 26 -1.53 7.91 -32.59
C VAL A 26 -0.03 8.11 -32.48
N SER A 27 0.67 7.55 -33.44
CA SER A 27 2.03 7.96 -33.83
C SER A 27 1.89 9.19 -34.74
N GLY A 28 2.45 10.32 -34.34
CA GLY A 28 2.47 11.53 -35.18
C GLY A 28 3.68 12.38 -34.84
N ALA A 29 4.62 12.40 -35.78
CA ALA A 29 5.76 13.29 -35.80
C ALA A 29 5.41 14.67 -36.40
N GLY A 30 6.08 15.72 -35.89
CA GLY A 30 6.38 16.94 -36.64
C GLY A 30 5.35 18.06 -36.56
N ASP A 31 5.61 19.21 -35.97
CA ASP A 31 6.23 20.33 -36.67
C ASP A 31 6.43 21.55 -35.76
N ARG A 32 7.55 22.25 -36.00
CA ARG A 32 7.93 23.51 -35.35
C ARG A 32 7.23 24.67 -36.02
N ASN A 33 6.70 25.66 -35.24
CA ASN A 33 6.88 27.06 -35.62
C ASN A 33 6.59 28.05 -34.49
N ASN A 34 7.58 28.81 -34.20
CA ASN A 34 7.71 30.23 -33.83
C ASN A 34 6.47 31.07 -33.48
N SER A 35 6.44 31.64 -32.25
CA SER A 35 5.98 33.04 -32.03
C SER A 35 6.51 33.55 -30.67
N ARG A 36 7.21 34.69 -30.73
CA ARG A 36 7.77 35.45 -29.60
C ARG A 36 6.66 36.20 -28.85
N PRO A 37 6.77 36.42 -27.53
CA PRO A 37 5.88 37.29 -26.78
C PRO A 37 6.41 38.73 -26.72
N LEU A 38 5.45 39.65 -26.84
CA LEU A 38 5.61 41.08 -26.65
C LEU A 38 5.80 41.45 -25.18
N LEU A 39 6.79 42.32 -24.93
CA LEU A 39 7.11 42.98 -23.66
C LEU A 39 6.08 44.07 -23.35
N GLY A 40 5.52 44.10 -22.16
CA GLY A 40 4.85 45.23 -21.52
C GLY A 40 5.48 45.61 -20.20
N PRO A 41 5.37 46.84 -19.72
CA PRO A 41 6.38 47.49 -18.88
C PRO A 41 6.29 47.15 -17.39
N ALA A 42 7.46 47.31 -16.74
CA ALA A 42 7.70 47.14 -15.32
C ALA A 42 6.92 48.14 -14.47
N VAL A 43 6.34 47.70 -13.37
CA VAL A 43 5.87 48.51 -12.26
C VAL A 43 6.73 48.18 -11.04
N ASP A 44 7.48 49.17 -10.61
CA ASP A 44 8.27 49.20 -9.39
C ASP A 44 7.34 49.39 -8.18
N SER A 45 7.38 48.53 -7.18
CA SER A 45 6.82 48.78 -5.85
C SER A 45 7.68 48.12 -4.76
N THR A 46 8.65 48.89 -4.28
CA THR A 46 9.32 48.69 -3.00
C THR A 46 8.31 48.87 -1.85
N HIS A 47 7.83 47.83 -1.26
CA HIS A 47 7.39 47.83 0.15
C HIS A 47 7.64 46.44 0.74
N GLY A 48 8.55 46.42 1.69
CA GLY A 48 8.96 45.24 2.43
C GLY A 48 7.83 44.65 3.28
N TRP A 49 7.54 43.42 3.00
CA TRP A 49 6.82 42.56 3.92
C TRP A 49 7.79 41.50 4.44
N ASN A 50 8.15 41.61 5.74
CA ASN A 50 8.81 40.51 6.46
C ASN A 50 7.78 39.37 6.62
N PRO A 51 8.01 38.18 6.07
CA PRO A 51 7.15 37.04 6.37
C PRO A 51 7.43 36.56 7.79
N LEU A 52 6.38 36.48 8.60
CA LEU A 52 6.40 35.82 9.90
C LEU A 52 6.95 34.40 9.74
N PRO A 53 7.71 33.87 10.70
CA PRO A 53 8.24 32.52 10.63
C PRO A 53 7.08 31.52 10.61
N ARG A 54 7.06 30.67 9.58
CA ARG A 54 6.13 29.54 9.49
C ARG A 54 6.34 28.64 10.71
N PRO A 55 5.26 28.14 11.36
CA PRO A 55 5.43 27.14 12.40
C PRO A 55 6.14 25.93 11.79
N ALA A 56 7.18 25.48 12.46
CA ALA A 56 7.97 24.33 12.06
C ALA A 56 7.04 23.11 11.88
N ASP A 57 7.02 22.56 10.67
CA ASP A 57 6.35 21.30 10.37
C ASP A 57 6.97 20.23 11.29
N PRO A 58 6.19 19.56 12.16
CA PRO A 58 6.72 18.52 13.05
C PRO A 58 7.25 17.29 12.27
N PHE A 59 7.13 17.29 10.95
CA PHE A 59 7.73 16.31 10.03
C PHE A 59 8.95 16.85 9.27
N SER A 60 9.48 18.03 9.63
CA SER A 60 10.74 18.53 9.08
C SER A 60 11.87 17.60 9.51
N ILE A 61 12.08 16.62 8.68
CA ILE A 61 13.09 15.59 8.75
C ILE A 61 14.45 16.26 8.71
N TYR A 62 15.20 16.09 9.75
CA TYR A 62 16.63 16.17 9.70
C TYR A 62 17.14 15.42 8.48
N LEU A 63 17.64 16.15 7.50
CA LEU A 63 18.55 15.65 6.48
C LEU A 63 19.80 15.17 7.22
N ILE A 64 19.76 13.96 7.74
CA ILE A 64 20.94 13.27 8.22
C ILE A 64 21.79 13.03 6.97
N ARG A 65 22.97 13.68 6.95
CA ARG A 65 24.06 13.38 6.03
C ARG A 65 24.09 11.87 5.80
N HIS A 66 24.16 11.47 4.53
CA HIS A 66 24.46 10.11 4.13
C HIS A 66 25.88 9.75 4.59
N ASP A 67 26.06 9.48 5.87
CA ASP A 67 27.15 8.65 6.31
C ASP A 67 26.84 7.28 5.73
N LEU A 68 27.62 6.91 4.73
CA LEU A 68 27.68 5.56 4.15
C LEU A 68 27.84 4.61 5.32
N MET A 69 26.73 3.96 5.73
CA MET A 69 26.74 2.98 6.80
C MET A 69 27.70 1.88 6.40
N ASP A 70 28.78 1.71 7.15
CA ASP A 70 29.67 0.55 7.00
C ASP A 70 28.82 -0.70 7.24
N PRO A 71 28.53 -1.53 6.22
CA PRO A 71 27.69 -2.73 6.37
C PRO A 71 28.27 -3.76 7.35
N ARG A 72 29.51 -3.58 7.78
CA ARG A 72 30.19 -4.44 8.76
C ARG A 72 29.79 -4.16 10.21
N ARG A 73 29.09 -3.04 10.49
CA ARG A 73 28.74 -2.65 11.86
C ARG A 73 27.36 -3.09 12.32
N HIS A 74 26.48 -3.53 11.41
CA HIS A 74 25.11 -3.94 11.75
C HIS A 74 24.76 -5.27 11.09
N PRO A 75 24.04 -6.16 11.77
CA PRO A 75 23.64 -7.42 11.18
C PRO A 75 22.72 -7.16 9.99
N SER A 76 22.99 -7.80 8.84
CA SER A 76 22.02 -7.88 7.75
C SER A 76 20.73 -8.51 8.28
N LEU A 77 19.60 -7.98 7.83
CA LEU A 77 18.26 -8.47 8.20
C LEU A 77 17.64 -9.22 7.04
N GLY A 78 16.72 -10.11 7.36
CA GLY A 78 15.96 -10.80 6.34
C GLY A 78 14.61 -11.29 6.83
N ILE A 79 13.80 -11.75 5.89
CA ILE A 79 12.48 -12.31 6.13
C ILE A 79 12.65 -13.78 6.50
N SER A 80 12.18 -14.14 7.69
CA SER A 80 12.16 -15.52 8.19
C SER A 80 10.82 -16.21 7.89
N ALA A 81 9.71 -15.50 8.05
CA ALA A 81 8.38 -16.05 7.79
C ALA A 81 7.37 -14.93 7.51
N ILE A 82 6.29 -15.29 6.82
CA ILE A 82 5.12 -14.45 6.59
C ILE A 82 3.87 -15.27 6.89
N ALA A 83 2.98 -14.72 7.72
CA ALA A 83 1.62 -15.21 7.89
C ALA A 83 0.63 -14.20 7.34
N VAL A 84 -0.46 -14.70 6.75
CA VAL A 84 -1.52 -13.88 6.13
C VAL A 84 -2.87 -14.29 6.71
N HIS A 85 -3.56 -13.33 7.31
CA HIS A 85 -4.94 -13.50 7.77
C HIS A 85 -5.89 -12.94 6.72
N GLN A 86 -6.64 -13.82 6.08
CA GLN A 86 -7.70 -13.47 5.13
C GLN A 86 -9.06 -13.51 5.83
N PRO A 87 -9.88 -12.45 5.75
CA PRO A 87 -11.26 -12.52 6.19
C PRO A 87 -12.03 -13.63 5.46
N ALA A 88 -12.90 -14.33 6.19
CA ALA A 88 -13.67 -15.43 5.62
C ALA A 88 -14.71 -14.94 4.60
N TRP A 89 -15.29 -13.76 4.83
CA TRP A 89 -16.35 -13.24 3.98
C TRP A 89 -15.82 -12.73 2.64
N GLU A 90 -16.42 -13.25 1.58
CA GLU A 90 -16.10 -12.90 0.20
C GLU A 90 -17.30 -12.21 -0.45
N LEU A 91 -17.08 -11.02 -1.02
CA LEU A 91 -18.07 -10.25 -1.74
C LEU A 91 -17.79 -10.35 -3.25
N GLU A 92 -18.68 -10.97 -3.99
CA GLU A 92 -18.55 -11.15 -5.44
C GLU A 92 -18.97 -9.90 -6.22
N ASN A 93 -18.50 -9.78 -7.47
CA ASN A 93 -18.89 -8.69 -8.37
C ASN A 93 -20.41 -8.64 -8.62
N ALA A 94 -21.08 -9.78 -8.57
CA ALA A 94 -22.53 -9.88 -8.77
C ALA A 94 -23.33 -9.04 -7.75
N TRP A 95 -22.81 -8.86 -6.53
CA TRP A 95 -23.46 -8.04 -5.51
C TRP A 95 -23.70 -6.59 -5.97
N PHE A 96 -22.82 -6.04 -6.79
CA PHE A 96 -22.90 -4.64 -7.26
C PHE A 96 -23.94 -4.40 -8.36
N GLY A 97 -24.46 -5.45 -8.99
CA GLY A 97 -25.44 -5.32 -10.08
C GLY A 97 -24.96 -4.38 -11.19
N ASP A 98 -25.83 -3.47 -11.60
CA ASP A 98 -25.57 -2.52 -12.69
C ASP A 98 -24.56 -1.41 -12.35
N THR A 99 -24.19 -1.25 -11.07
CA THR A 99 -23.16 -0.26 -10.67
C THR A 99 -21.73 -0.75 -11.00
N MET A 100 -21.55 -2.05 -11.24
CA MET A 100 -20.27 -2.63 -11.67
C MET A 100 -20.07 -2.42 -13.17
N PRO A 101 -18.95 -1.80 -13.61
CA PRO A 101 -18.67 -1.68 -15.04
C PRO A 101 -18.58 -3.04 -15.73
N ARG A 102 -19.22 -3.22 -16.88
CA ARG A 102 -19.29 -4.51 -17.61
C ARG A 102 -17.94 -5.16 -17.88
N LYS A 103 -16.88 -4.37 -18.09
CA LYS A 103 -15.52 -4.85 -18.34
C LYS A 103 -14.62 -4.84 -17.11
N PHE A 104 -15.18 -4.64 -15.91
CA PHE A 104 -14.40 -4.48 -14.68
C PHE A 104 -13.44 -5.65 -14.44
N ALA A 105 -13.96 -6.87 -14.38
CA ALA A 105 -13.14 -8.06 -14.16
C ALA A 105 -12.12 -8.28 -15.28
N HIS A 106 -12.46 -7.96 -16.53
CA HIS A 106 -11.52 -8.07 -17.66
C HIS A 106 -10.31 -7.14 -17.51
N HIS A 107 -10.53 -5.89 -17.06
CA HIS A 107 -9.44 -4.92 -16.90
C HIS A 107 -8.65 -5.09 -15.62
N THR A 108 -9.31 -5.46 -14.53
CA THR A 108 -8.70 -5.54 -13.19
C THR A 108 -8.26 -6.94 -12.80
N GLY A 109 -8.85 -7.98 -13.40
CA GLY A 109 -8.70 -9.38 -12.99
C GLY A 109 -9.39 -9.70 -11.68
N ILE A 110 -10.23 -8.78 -11.12
CA ILE A 110 -10.91 -8.96 -9.83
C ILE A 110 -12.33 -9.48 -10.05
N GLU A 111 -12.62 -10.65 -9.50
CA GLU A 111 -13.94 -11.27 -9.51
C GLU A 111 -14.66 -11.14 -8.17
N ALA A 112 -13.88 -11.14 -7.09
CA ALA A 112 -14.39 -10.97 -5.73
C ALA A 112 -13.36 -10.24 -4.86
N ARG A 113 -13.77 -9.84 -3.67
CA ARG A 113 -12.88 -9.24 -2.64
C ARG A 113 -13.25 -9.77 -1.27
N ARG A 114 -12.27 -9.77 -0.37
CA ARG A 114 -12.49 -10.12 1.02
C ARG A 114 -12.93 -8.89 1.79
N ILE A 115 -13.91 -9.05 2.66
CA ILE A 115 -14.44 -8.00 3.53
C ILE A 115 -14.32 -8.46 4.97
N SER A 116 -13.78 -7.61 5.84
CA SER A 116 -13.64 -7.89 7.26
C SER A 116 -14.73 -7.25 8.10
N LEU A 117 -15.28 -8.01 9.02
CA LEU A 117 -16.13 -7.50 10.10
C LEU A 117 -15.28 -7.03 11.29
N ASP A 118 -14.05 -7.54 11.42
CA ASP A 118 -13.10 -7.14 12.45
C ASP A 118 -12.43 -5.81 12.10
N ASP A 119 -12.00 -5.08 13.11
CA ASP A 119 -11.18 -3.89 12.94
C ASP A 119 -9.72 -4.23 12.61
N GLU A 120 -8.95 -3.20 12.25
CA GLU A 120 -7.54 -3.35 11.85
C GLU A 120 -6.68 -3.93 12.98
N LEU A 121 -6.99 -3.60 14.23
CA LEU A 121 -6.25 -4.09 15.38
C LEU A 121 -6.49 -5.59 15.58
N THR A 122 -7.74 -6.02 15.55
CA THR A 122 -8.14 -7.42 15.67
C THR A 122 -7.56 -8.26 14.54
N MET A 123 -7.64 -7.78 13.29
CA MET A 123 -7.02 -8.45 12.13
C MET A 123 -5.50 -8.57 12.31
N GLY A 124 -4.83 -7.51 12.77
CA GLY A 124 -3.40 -7.50 13.04
C GLY A 124 -3.00 -8.52 14.12
N LEU A 125 -3.78 -8.59 15.23
CA LEU A 125 -3.60 -9.59 16.28
C LEU A 125 -3.75 -11.01 15.74
N GLN A 126 -4.75 -11.26 14.89
CA GLN A 126 -4.98 -12.57 14.27
C GLN A 126 -3.81 -12.96 13.37
N ALA A 127 -3.27 -12.03 12.57
CA ALA A 127 -2.10 -12.28 11.73
C ALA A 127 -0.85 -12.64 12.55
N VAL A 128 -0.58 -11.93 13.66
CA VAL A 128 0.56 -12.26 14.54
C VAL A 128 0.37 -13.61 15.25
N ARG A 129 -0.84 -13.90 15.73
CA ARG A 129 -1.16 -15.22 16.32
C ARG A 129 -1.01 -16.35 15.30
N GLN A 130 -1.37 -16.10 14.04
CA GLN A 130 -1.14 -17.05 12.98
C GLN A 130 0.35 -17.26 12.71
N LEU A 131 1.15 -16.18 12.66
CA LEU A 131 2.60 -16.26 12.55
C LEU A 131 3.19 -17.12 13.67
N GLN A 132 2.73 -16.93 14.93
CA GLN A 132 3.17 -17.76 16.06
C GLN A 132 2.82 -19.24 15.88
N ARG A 133 1.61 -19.55 15.43
CA ARG A 133 1.20 -20.95 15.20
C ARG A 133 2.02 -21.63 14.09
N GLU A 134 2.31 -20.90 13.01
CA GLU A 134 3.04 -21.44 11.86
C GLU A 134 4.55 -21.60 12.14
N THR A 135 5.13 -20.75 12.97
CA THR A 135 6.59 -20.70 13.17
C THR A 135 7.04 -21.18 14.55
N GLY A 136 6.15 -21.24 15.53
CA GLY A 136 6.52 -21.45 16.93
C GLY A 136 7.31 -20.29 17.56
N CYS A 137 7.31 -19.09 16.94
CA CYS A 137 8.12 -17.98 17.45
C CYS A 137 7.71 -17.55 18.87
N ASN A 138 8.71 -17.27 19.70
CA ASN A 138 8.48 -16.75 21.04
C ASN A 138 8.43 -15.22 21.01
N LEU A 139 7.26 -14.64 21.28
CA LEU A 139 7.09 -13.18 21.30
C LEU A 139 7.98 -12.46 22.31
N ALA A 140 8.50 -13.14 23.36
CA ALA A 140 9.47 -12.55 24.27
C ALA A 140 10.78 -12.13 23.57
N ASP A 141 11.09 -12.69 22.39
CA ASP A 141 12.25 -12.32 21.59
C ASP A 141 11.93 -11.15 20.62
N CYS A 142 10.69 -10.69 20.56
CA CYS A 142 10.29 -9.56 19.72
C CYS A 142 10.77 -8.23 20.32
N ARG A 143 11.53 -7.47 19.57
CA ARG A 143 12.10 -6.17 19.97
C ARG A 143 11.40 -4.97 19.34
N GLY A 144 10.59 -5.19 18.33
CA GLY A 144 9.87 -4.12 17.66
C GLY A 144 8.67 -4.60 16.86
N ILE A 145 7.63 -3.76 16.83
CA ILE A 145 6.45 -3.92 15.96
C ILE A 145 6.30 -2.67 15.10
N ALA A 146 6.43 -2.84 13.79
CA ALA A 146 6.04 -1.83 12.83
C ALA A 146 4.63 -2.17 12.34
N PHE A 147 3.63 -1.39 12.78
CA PHE A 147 2.24 -1.56 12.39
C PHE A 147 1.89 -0.62 11.23
N VAL A 148 1.36 -1.17 10.17
CA VAL A 148 0.94 -0.45 8.97
C VAL A 148 -0.56 -0.61 8.80
N SER A 149 -1.28 0.51 8.72
CA SER A 149 -2.69 0.48 8.35
C SER A 149 -3.02 1.57 7.35
N PRO A 150 -3.24 1.21 6.07
CA PRO A 150 -3.62 2.15 5.02
C PRO A 150 -5.07 2.64 5.16
N SER A 151 -5.90 1.96 5.91
CA SER A 151 -7.30 2.31 6.12
C SER A 151 -7.54 3.31 7.28
N LEU A 152 -6.55 3.59 8.11
CA LEU A 152 -6.62 4.68 9.08
C LEU A 152 -6.65 6.03 8.37
N ILE A 153 -7.52 6.91 8.82
CA ILE A 153 -7.74 8.20 8.18
C ILE A 153 -6.55 9.13 8.50
N PRO A 154 -5.92 9.77 7.48
CA PRO A 154 -4.82 10.69 7.73
C PRO A 154 -5.21 11.82 8.70
N ALA A 155 -4.31 12.17 9.61
CA ALA A 155 -4.59 13.11 10.71
C ALA A 155 -5.13 14.48 10.26
N SER A 156 -4.74 14.97 9.08
CA SER A 156 -5.28 16.22 8.51
C SER A 156 -6.76 16.06 8.14
N THR A 157 -7.13 14.96 7.51
CA THR A 157 -8.51 14.63 7.12
C THR A 157 -9.36 14.31 8.36
N ALA A 158 -8.82 13.51 9.29
CA ALA A 158 -9.51 13.16 10.52
C ALA A 158 -9.93 14.41 11.31
N ARG A 159 -9.01 15.38 11.48
CA ARG A 159 -9.31 16.65 12.17
C ARG A 159 -10.38 17.50 11.49
N GLN A 160 -10.58 17.35 10.20
CA GLN A 160 -11.59 18.11 9.46
C GLN A 160 -12.98 17.49 9.52
N HIS A 161 -13.05 16.16 9.70
CA HIS A 161 -14.30 15.42 9.49
C HIS A 161 -14.73 14.54 10.67
N LEU A 162 -13.85 14.26 11.62
CA LEU A 162 -14.16 13.39 12.76
C LEU A 162 -14.23 14.17 14.07
N PRO A 163 -15.10 13.72 15.01
CA PRO A 163 -15.15 14.28 16.35
C PRO A 163 -13.82 14.03 17.10
N PRO A 164 -13.45 14.89 18.05
CA PRO A 164 -12.20 14.76 18.81
C PRO A 164 -12.00 13.39 19.49
N THR A 165 -13.10 12.74 19.91
CA THR A 165 -13.10 11.41 20.53
C THR A 165 -12.56 10.30 19.63
N ASP A 166 -12.65 10.47 18.30
CA ASP A 166 -12.26 9.45 17.33
C ASP A 166 -10.86 9.67 16.77
N LEU A 167 -10.30 10.89 16.95
CA LEU A 167 -8.99 11.25 16.38
C LEU A 167 -7.86 10.35 16.86
N GLU A 168 -7.91 9.87 18.10
CA GLU A 168 -6.86 9.01 18.65
C GLU A 168 -6.84 7.64 17.99
N ARG A 169 -8.01 7.07 17.72
CA ARG A 169 -8.15 5.78 17.03
C ARG A 169 -7.56 5.80 15.61
N GLU A 170 -7.60 6.95 14.95
CA GLU A 170 -7.02 7.13 13.62
C GLU A 170 -5.50 7.39 13.64
N ARG A 171 -4.87 7.47 14.83
CA ARG A 171 -3.41 7.62 14.94
C ARG A 171 -2.71 6.28 14.78
N PRO A 172 -1.89 6.10 13.73
CA PRO A 172 -1.18 4.83 13.53
C PRO A 172 -0.28 4.43 14.71
N SER A 173 0.31 5.42 15.42
CA SER A 173 1.13 5.16 16.61
C SER A 173 0.32 4.52 17.74
N HIS A 174 -0.89 5.03 17.99
CA HIS A 174 -1.80 4.47 18.98
C HIS A 174 -2.16 3.01 18.65
N ALA A 175 -2.54 2.76 17.40
CA ALA A 175 -2.85 1.39 16.95
C ALA A 175 -1.65 0.43 17.10
N ALA A 176 -0.42 0.90 16.87
CA ALA A 176 0.78 0.10 17.08
C ALA A 176 1.03 -0.24 18.54
N GLU A 177 0.77 0.71 19.45
CA GLU A 177 0.88 0.53 20.90
C GLU A 177 -0.18 -0.43 21.43
N GLU A 178 -1.43 -0.28 20.98
CA GLU A 178 -2.54 -1.18 21.32
C GLU A 178 -2.26 -2.62 20.85
N LEU A 179 -1.74 -2.78 19.63
CA LEU A 179 -1.33 -4.09 19.12
C LEU A 179 -0.27 -4.72 20.02
N ALA A 180 0.78 -3.97 20.37
CA ALA A 180 1.84 -4.47 21.26
C ALA A 180 1.28 -4.86 22.63
N ARG A 181 0.37 -4.06 23.19
CA ARG A 181 -0.30 -4.34 24.47
C ARG A 181 -1.15 -5.60 24.39
N GLY A 182 -1.96 -5.75 23.33
CA GLY A 182 -2.79 -6.94 23.08
C GLY A 182 -2.00 -8.24 22.90
N LEU A 183 -0.70 -8.12 22.54
CA LEU A 183 0.26 -9.23 22.47
C LEU A 183 1.08 -9.42 23.76
N GLY A 184 0.87 -8.61 24.81
CA GLY A 184 1.66 -8.65 26.04
C GLY A 184 3.08 -8.09 25.92
N LEU A 185 3.37 -7.30 24.88
CA LEU A 185 4.71 -6.80 24.54
C LEU A 185 4.96 -5.40 25.08
N THR A 186 5.02 -5.22 26.39
CA THR A 186 5.15 -3.92 27.06
C THR A 186 6.51 -3.23 26.89
N ARG A 187 7.55 -3.95 26.48
CA ARG A 187 8.92 -3.43 26.26
C ARG A 187 9.33 -3.40 24.79
N CYS A 188 8.42 -3.67 23.91
CA CYS A 188 8.66 -3.70 22.48
C CYS A 188 8.61 -2.27 21.91
N ARG A 189 9.57 -1.94 21.02
CA ARG A 189 9.54 -0.69 20.29
C ARG A 189 8.41 -0.71 19.26
N THR A 190 7.59 0.34 19.20
CA THR A 190 6.49 0.43 18.25
C THR A 190 6.68 1.59 17.27
N VAL A 191 6.16 1.44 16.09
CA VAL A 191 5.91 2.51 15.12
C VAL A 191 4.63 2.21 14.35
N GLY A 192 3.76 3.19 14.25
CA GLY A 192 2.59 3.12 13.39
C GLY A 192 2.77 3.94 12.13
N LEU A 193 2.34 3.41 11.00
CA LEU A 193 2.52 4.00 9.68
C LEU A 193 1.22 3.96 8.87
N ASN A 194 0.91 5.08 8.22
CA ASN A 194 -0.04 5.12 7.11
C ASN A 194 0.68 5.66 5.86
N TRP A 195 1.03 4.76 4.96
CA TRP A 195 1.67 5.04 3.66
C TRP A 195 0.93 4.34 2.53
N PHE A 196 -0.38 4.15 2.69
CA PHE A 196 -1.24 3.45 1.74
C PHE A 196 -0.57 2.16 1.22
N CYS A 197 -0.62 1.89 -0.08
CA CYS A 197 -0.02 0.69 -0.67
C CYS A 197 1.50 0.60 -0.52
N CYS A 198 2.21 1.72 -0.28
CA CYS A 198 3.65 1.75 -0.01
C CYS A 198 4.01 1.47 1.46
N GLY A 199 3.01 1.24 2.33
CA GLY A 199 3.22 1.09 3.77
C GLY A 199 4.15 -0.04 4.14
N TYR A 200 4.10 -1.18 3.44
CA TYR A 200 5.00 -2.30 3.68
C TYR A 200 6.46 -1.94 3.37
N SER A 201 6.74 -1.35 2.20
CA SER A 201 8.08 -0.88 1.84
C SER A 201 8.58 0.18 2.82
N ARG A 202 7.70 1.07 3.29
CA ARG A 202 8.04 2.07 4.31
C ARG A 202 8.40 1.44 5.65
N ALA A 203 7.66 0.42 6.09
CA ALA A 203 7.97 -0.30 7.33
C ALA A 203 9.35 -0.97 7.25
N PHE A 204 9.66 -1.62 6.13
CA PHE A 204 10.99 -2.20 5.91
C PHE A 204 12.09 -1.15 5.90
N SER A 205 11.87 0.00 5.28
CA SER A 205 12.82 1.13 5.36
C SER A 205 13.06 1.59 6.80
N VAL A 206 12.01 1.66 7.64
CA VAL A 206 12.16 2.00 9.07
C VAL A 206 12.94 0.91 9.81
N VAL A 207 12.60 -0.36 9.61
CA VAL A 207 13.25 -1.50 10.27
C VAL A 207 14.74 -1.57 9.90
N THR A 208 15.07 -1.50 8.62
CA THR A 208 16.47 -1.66 8.16
C THR A 208 17.33 -0.44 8.42
N ARG A 209 16.82 0.77 8.20
CA ARG A 209 17.62 2.00 8.27
C ARG A 209 17.62 2.68 9.64
N ARG A 210 16.52 2.55 10.41
CA ARG A 210 16.39 3.23 11.71
C ARG A 210 16.50 2.29 12.90
N TRP A 211 15.92 1.10 12.81
CA TRP A 211 15.86 0.18 13.94
C TRP A 211 17.05 -0.76 13.99
N ALA A 212 17.47 -1.34 12.87
CA ALA A 212 18.62 -2.24 12.86
C ALA A 212 19.87 -1.63 13.54
N PRO A 213 20.24 -0.35 13.26
CA PRO A 213 21.36 0.29 13.95
C PRO A 213 21.14 0.57 15.44
N ARG A 214 19.88 0.77 15.87
CA ARG A 214 19.55 1.26 17.21
C ARG A 214 19.13 0.16 18.19
N LEU A 215 18.49 -0.90 17.67
CA LEU A 215 18.00 -2.00 18.51
C LEU A 215 19.12 -2.99 18.85
N SER A 216 20.24 -2.97 18.11
CA SER A 216 21.34 -3.93 18.27
C SER A 216 20.81 -5.36 18.45
N LEU A 217 19.92 -5.77 17.52
CA LEU A 217 19.25 -7.06 17.60
C LEU A 217 20.25 -8.17 17.83
N ARG A 218 20.03 -8.94 18.90
CA ARG A 218 20.79 -10.15 19.15
C ARG A 218 20.43 -11.21 18.12
N ARG A 219 21.27 -12.22 18.00
CA ARG A 219 21.11 -13.28 16.99
C ARG A 219 19.73 -13.92 16.99
N ASP A 220 19.13 -14.13 18.15
CA ASP A 220 17.83 -14.82 18.30
C ASP A 220 16.69 -13.85 18.67
N GLU A 221 16.84 -12.58 18.33
CA GLU A 221 15.82 -11.55 18.45
C GLU A 221 15.29 -11.17 17.08
N PHE A 222 14.05 -10.65 17.03
CA PHE A 222 13.41 -10.27 15.79
C PHE A 222 12.52 -9.02 15.94
N VAL A 223 12.07 -8.49 14.83
CA VAL A 223 10.98 -7.51 14.74
C VAL A 223 9.85 -8.07 13.89
N ILE A 224 8.64 -7.60 14.13
CA ILE A 224 7.47 -7.97 13.32
C ILE A 224 7.00 -6.74 12.54
N VAL A 225 6.83 -6.89 11.23
CA VAL A 225 6.09 -5.95 10.39
C VAL A 225 4.67 -6.48 10.26
N VAL A 226 3.70 -5.77 10.82
CA VAL A 226 2.29 -6.10 10.77
C VAL A 226 1.59 -5.13 9.84
N VAL A 227 0.84 -5.63 8.87
CA VAL A 227 -0.03 -4.83 8.02
C VAL A 227 -1.47 -5.25 8.25
N ALA A 228 -2.36 -4.30 8.48
CA ALA A 228 -3.79 -4.55 8.56
C ALA A 228 -4.52 -3.53 7.69
N THR A 229 -5.16 -4.02 6.65
CA THR A 229 -5.88 -3.25 5.64
C THR A 229 -7.36 -3.53 5.78
N ARG A 230 -8.16 -2.49 6.04
CA ARG A 230 -9.63 -2.53 6.07
C ARG A 230 -10.19 -1.37 5.27
N ILE A 231 -9.93 -1.37 3.96
CA ILE A 231 -10.39 -0.29 3.07
C ILE A 231 -11.92 -0.25 3.00
N SER A 232 -12.60 -1.39 3.22
CA SER A 232 -14.06 -1.45 3.27
C SER A 232 -14.69 -0.46 4.26
N ARG A 233 -13.99 -0.10 5.34
CA ARG A 233 -14.49 0.87 6.33
C ARG A 233 -14.63 2.30 5.81
N ILE A 234 -13.91 2.65 4.76
CA ILE A 234 -13.89 4.00 4.15
C ILE A 234 -14.36 3.99 2.70
N THR A 235 -15.08 2.95 2.31
CA THR A 235 -15.56 2.73 0.94
C THR A 235 -17.06 2.98 0.87
N ASP A 236 -17.51 3.71 -0.17
CA ASP A 236 -18.91 3.74 -0.58
C ASP A 236 -19.17 2.63 -1.59
N PHE A 237 -19.96 1.64 -1.19
CA PHE A 237 -20.28 0.49 -2.03
C PHE A 237 -21.37 0.74 -3.06
N SER A 238 -21.98 1.92 -3.09
CA SER A 238 -22.90 2.32 -4.18
C SER A 238 -22.16 2.52 -5.52
N CYS A 239 -20.82 2.72 -5.48
CA CYS A 239 -19.97 2.87 -6.66
C CYS A 239 -19.16 1.60 -6.93
N GLY A 240 -19.69 0.68 -7.74
CA GLY A 240 -19.02 -0.59 -8.07
C GLY A 240 -17.63 -0.45 -8.70
N GLN A 241 -17.38 0.64 -9.41
CA GLN A 241 -16.06 0.90 -10.01
C GLN A 241 -14.96 1.08 -8.95
N THR A 242 -15.23 1.83 -7.88
CA THR A 242 -14.25 2.09 -6.81
C THR A 242 -14.28 0.98 -5.76
N ALA A 243 -15.48 0.64 -5.27
CA ALA A 243 -15.65 -0.37 -4.24
C ALA A 243 -15.28 -1.78 -4.71
N GLY A 244 -15.42 -2.04 -6.00
CA GLY A 244 -15.01 -3.30 -6.61
C GLY A 244 -13.52 -3.57 -6.57
N LEU A 245 -12.68 -2.53 -6.42
CA LEU A 245 -11.22 -2.68 -6.49
C LEU A 245 -10.62 -3.28 -5.21
N PHE A 246 -11.06 -2.85 -4.03
CA PHE A 246 -10.34 -3.11 -2.80
C PHE A 246 -10.94 -4.24 -1.97
N GLY A 247 -10.04 -4.95 -1.26
CA GLY A 247 -10.41 -5.92 -0.25
C GLY A 247 -9.61 -5.72 1.03
N ASP A 248 -10.03 -6.43 2.08
CA ASP A 248 -9.45 -6.38 3.42
C ASP A 248 -8.55 -7.59 3.66
N MET A 249 -7.46 -7.40 4.39
CA MET A 249 -6.49 -8.44 4.71
C MET A 249 -5.54 -7.97 5.81
N ALA A 250 -4.98 -8.91 6.57
CA ALA A 250 -3.84 -8.61 7.43
C ALA A 250 -2.69 -9.58 7.21
N SER A 251 -1.48 -9.15 7.54
CA SER A 251 -0.28 -9.98 7.48
C SER A 251 0.67 -9.65 8.61
N ALA A 252 1.50 -10.62 8.99
CA ALA A 252 2.60 -10.46 9.93
C ALA A 252 3.87 -11.07 9.31
N THR A 253 4.94 -10.28 9.24
CA THR A 253 6.23 -10.69 8.69
C THR A 253 7.28 -10.68 9.80
N LEU A 254 7.91 -11.81 10.05
CA LEU A 254 9.03 -11.95 10.97
C LEU A 254 10.33 -11.57 10.26
N VAL A 255 11.01 -10.55 10.80
CA VAL A 255 12.28 -10.04 10.28
C VAL A 255 13.36 -10.25 11.34
N ALA A 256 14.36 -11.04 11.01
CA ALA A 256 15.44 -11.45 11.92
C ALA A 256 16.82 -11.14 11.34
N PRO A 257 17.89 -11.11 12.16
CA PRO A 257 19.27 -11.10 11.68
C PRO A 257 19.56 -12.31 10.78
N THR A 258 20.28 -12.12 9.67
CA THR A 258 20.66 -13.22 8.77
C THR A 258 21.52 -14.29 9.45
N THR A 259 22.11 -13.95 10.59
CA THR A 259 22.88 -14.88 11.44
C THR A 259 22.01 -15.68 12.42
N SER A 260 20.69 -15.44 12.47
CA SER A 260 19.80 -16.15 13.38
C SER A 260 19.75 -17.64 13.06
N ARG A 261 19.86 -18.47 14.10
CA ARG A 261 19.66 -19.93 14.02
C ARG A 261 18.27 -20.33 14.48
N LYS A 262 17.70 -19.55 15.40
CA LYS A 262 16.36 -19.78 15.95
C LYS A 262 15.26 -19.36 14.97
N TYR A 263 15.52 -18.28 14.24
CA TYR A 263 14.61 -17.70 13.23
C TYR A 263 15.33 -17.63 11.88
N PRO A 264 15.51 -18.77 11.19
CA PRO A 264 16.31 -18.82 9.97
C PRO A 264 15.70 -17.95 8.88
N VAL A 265 16.56 -17.18 8.21
CA VAL A 265 16.18 -16.22 7.19
C VAL A 265 16.11 -16.91 5.83
N HIS A 266 15.00 -16.74 5.14
CA HIS A 266 14.77 -17.25 3.78
C HIS A 266 15.09 -16.22 2.70
N PHE A 267 14.83 -14.94 2.98
CA PHE A 267 15.13 -13.84 2.04
C PHE A 267 15.89 -12.74 2.77
N GLU A 268 17.13 -12.48 2.35
CA GLU A 268 17.93 -11.36 2.83
C GLU A 268 17.38 -10.06 2.23
N ILE A 269 17.30 -8.99 3.05
CA ILE A 269 16.88 -7.66 2.59
C ILE A 269 18.11 -6.88 2.16
N LEU A 270 18.28 -6.70 0.85
CA LEU A 270 19.40 -5.95 0.27
C LEU A 270 19.13 -4.44 0.31
N HIS A 271 17.90 -4.04 0.09
CA HIS A 271 17.47 -2.64 0.10
C HIS A 271 15.98 -2.54 0.42
N ALA A 272 15.60 -1.46 1.10
CA ALA A 272 14.21 -1.07 1.26
C ALA A 272 14.08 0.44 1.35
N ASP A 273 13.22 1.02 0.53
CA ASP A 273 12.93 2.44 0.54
C ASP A 273 11.47 2.74 0.17
N ALA A 274 10.99 3.90 0.63
CA ALA A 274 9.74 4.48 0.19
C ALA A 274 9.80 5.99 0.35
N GLU A 275 9.37 6.72 -0.68
CA GLU A 275 9.42 8.17 -0.76
C GLU A 275 8.17 8.76 -1.41
N LYS A 276 8.03 10.08 -1.28
CA LYS A 276 7.01 10.86 -1.97
C LYS A 276 7.62 11.53 -3.19
N GLN A 277 6.87 11.53 -4.28
CA GLN A 277 7.20 12.22 -5.52
C GLN A 277 6.08 13.18 -5.88
N ALA A 278 6.41 14.29 -6.54
CA ALA A 278 5.42 15.19 -7.10
C ALA A 278 4.67 14.50 -8.26
N ALA A 279 3.38 14.80 -8.36
CA ALA A 279 2.52 14.41 -9.48
C ALA A 279 1.87 15.66 -10.08
N GLU A 280 1.29 15.55 -11.27
CA GLU A 280 0.67 16.70 -11.94
C GLU A 280 -0.63 17.13 -11.27
N ARG A 281 -1.40 16.15 -10.77
CA ARG A 281 -2.70 16.37 -10.12
C ARG A 281 -2.94 15.37 -8.99
N PRO A 282 -3.82 15.74 -8.02
CA PRO A 282 -4.25 14.78 -7.01
C PRO A 282 -5.03 13.64 -7.63
N ALA A 283 -4.72 12.40 -7.23
CA ALA A 283 -5.43 11.20 -7.67
C ALA A 283 -6.38 10.63 -6.61
N PHE A 284 -6.46 11.27 -5.44
CA PHE A 284 -7.14 10.74 -4.27
C PHE A 284 -7.70 11.85 -3.39
N HIS A 285 -8.96 11.67 -2.94
CA HIS A 285 -9.66 12.61 -2.07
C HIS A 285 -10.48 11.85 -1.02
N PHE A 286 -10.67 12.47 0.14
CA PHE A 286 -11.72 12.10 1.08
C PHE A 286 -12.87 13.10 1.01
N HIS A 287 -14.09 12.63 1.22
CA HIS A 287 -15.27 13.47 1.33
C HIS A 287 -16.33 12.79 2.22
N MET A 288 -17.22 13.60 2.81
CA MET A 288 -18.39 13.08 3.49
C MET A 288 -19.45 12.69 2.45
N GLN A 289 -19.97 11.48 2.57
CA GLN A 289 -21.00 10.93 1.70
C GLN A 289 -22.24 10.60 2.52
N GLN A 290 -23.40 11.03 2.05
CA GLN A 290 -24.71 10.69 2.63
C GLN A 290 -25.21 9.35 2.07
N HIS A 291 -25.96 8.60 2.89
CA HIS A 291 -26.61 7.34 2.52
C HIS A 291 -25.64 6.30 1.91
N VAL A 292 -24.49 6.11 2.59
CA VAL A 292 -23.44 5.19 2.12
C VAL A 292 -23.92 3.75 2.17
N ALA A 293 -23.89 3.06 1.03
CA ALA A 293 -24.17 1.63 0.95
C ALA A 293 -23.02 0.81 1.56
N ILE A 294 -23.37 -0.19 2.37
CA ILE A 294 -22.42 -1.12 3.01
C ILE A 294 -22.96 -2.53 2.79
N PRO A 295 -22.17 -3.47 2.24
CA PRO A 295 -22.62 -4.84 2.10
C PRO A 295 -22.81 -5.50 3.46
N ALA A 296 -23.82 -6.35 3.58
CA ALA A 296 -24.09 -7.17 4.76
C ALA A 296 -23.73 -8.65 4.48
N PRO A 297 -23.30 -9.41 5.50
CA PRO A 297 -22.87 -10.80 5.33
C PRO A 297 -23.95 -11.75 4.80
N ASP A 298 -25.22 -11.39 4.96
CA ASP A 298 -26.39 -12.12 4.44
C ASP A 298 -26.66 -11.85 2.95
N GLY A 299 -25.83 -11.04 2.30
CA GLY A 299 -25.97 -10.62 0.90
C GLY A 299 -26.82 -9.36 0.72
N GLY A 300 -27.36 -8.80 1.80
CA GLY A 300 -28.14 -7.56 1.80
C GLY A 300 -27.26 -6.31 1.74
N THR A 301 -27.92 -5.16 1.84
CA THR A 301 -27.27 -3.84 1.91
C THR A 301 -27.73 -3.09 3.14
N LEU A 302 -26.79 -2.66 3.95
CA LEU A 302 -27.00 -1.68 5.01
C LEU A 302 -26.71 -0.28 4.48
N HIS A 303 -27.29 0.74 5.12
CA HIS A 303 -27.02 2.13 4.79
C HIS A 303 -26.57 2.88 6.04
N ALA A 304 -25.45 3.60 5.93
CA ALA A 304 -25.05 4.59 6.91
C ALA A 304 -25.58 5.96 6.49
N ASP A 305 -26.11 6.75 7.45
CA ASP A 305 -26.66 8.08 7.16
C ASP A 305 -25.58 9.00 6.57
N GLU A 306 -24.39 9.00 7.19
CA GLU A 306 -23.25 9.77 6.76
C GLU A 306 -21.95 9.02 7.06
N ARG A 307 -20.99 9.06 6.13
CA ARG A 307 -19.68 8.42 6.31
C ARG A 307 -18.59 9.14 5.56
N LEU A 308 -17.39 9.16 6.13
CA LEU A 308 -16.20 9.58 5.42
C LEU A 308 -15.77 8.48 4.48
N VAL A 309 -15.75 8.78 3.18
CA VAL A 309 -15.35 7.86 2.11
C VAL A 309 -14.28 8.48 1.24
N TYR A 310 -13.62 7.64 0.44
CA TYR A 310 -12.63 8.11 -0.51
C TYR A 310 -13.12 8.00 -1.94
N SER A 311 -12.54 8.84 -2.81
CA SER A 311 -12.65 8.75 -4.26
C SER A 311 -11.28 8.70 -4.91
N LEU A 312 -11.20 7.98 -6.02
CA LEU A 312 -9.97 7.74 -6.77
C LEU A 312 -10.14 8.16 -8.23
N ASP A 313 -9.13 8.84 -8.79
CA ASP A 313 -8.99 8.98 -10.23
C ASP A 313 -8.28 7.74 -10.79
N GLY A 314 -9.07 6.76 -11.24
CA GLY A 314 -8.55 5.49 -11.73
C GLY A 314 -7.66 5.62 -12.96
N MET A 315 -7.89 6.62 -13.83
CA MET A 315 -7.04 6.87 -15.00
C MET A 315 -5.69 7.44 -14.60
N ALA A 316 -5.68 8.43 -13.70
CA ALA A 316 -4.41 8.96 -13.16
C ALA A 316 -3.58 7.87 -12.48
N ILE A 317 -4.22 6.98 -11.71
CA ILE A 317 -3.53 5.89 -11.03
C ILE A 317 -2.98 4.87 -12.03
N ALA A 318 -3.75 4.50 -13.06
CA ALA A 318 -3.32 3.55 -14.08
C ALA A 318 -2.08 4.04 -14.86
N GLU A 319 -1.92 5.35 -15.02
CA GLU A 319 -0.76 5.97 -15.64
C GLU A 319 0.42 6.12 -14.66
N LEU A 320 0.18 6.64 -13.47
CA LEU A 320 1.21 6.99 -12.50
C LEU A 320 1.83 5.76 -11.83
N ALA A 321 1.03 4.76 -11.46
CA ALA A 321 1.50 3.64 -10.66
C ALA A 321 2.58 2.79 -11.37
N PRO A 322 2.46 2.41 -12.66
CA PRO A 322 3.51 1.68 -13.36
C PRO A 322 4.82 2.47 -13.46
N ARG A 323 4.76 3.78 -13.74
CA ARG A 323 5.94 4.65 -13.80
C ARG A 323 6.62 4.76 -12.44
N ALA A 324 5.84 4.96 -11.37
CA ALA A 324 6.35 5.06 -10.01
C ALA A 324 7.01 3.75 -9.54
N MET A 325 6.39 2.59 -9.81
CA MET A 325 6.97 1.29 -9.49
C MET A 325 8.27 1.03 -10.26
N SER A 326 8.32 1.38 -11.53
CA SER A 326 9.53 1.26 -12.36
C SER A 326 10.65 2.17 -11.84
N ALA A 327 10.37 3.44 -11.55
CA ALA A 327 11.34 4.40 -11.01
C ALA A 327 11.88 3.96 -9.63
N ALA A 328 11.00 3.46 -8.75
CA ALA A 328 11.41 2.94 -7.45
C ALA A 328 12.30 1.70 -7.57
N THR A 329 12.04 0.83 -8.56
CA THR A 329 12.89 -0.33 -8.84
C THR A 329 14.27 0.10 -9.32
N ALA A 330 14.35 1.00 -10.31
CA ALA A 330 15.62 1.52 -10.81
C ALA A 330 16.47 2.12 -9.68
N LYS A 331 15.85 2.93 -8.81
CA LYS A 331 16.52 3.52 -7.65
C LYS A 331 17.04 2.46 -6.68
N ALA A 332 16.23 1.43 -6.39
CA ALA A 332 16.60 0.36 -5.46
C ALA A 332 17.76 -0.48 -6.01
N LEU A 333 17.74 -0.84 -7.30
CA LEU A 333 18.82 -1.57 -7.98
C LEU A 333 20.12 -0.78 -7.95
N SER A 334 20.07 0.52 -8.29
CA SER A 334 21.22 1.42 -8.22
C SER A 334 21.79 1.51 -6.79
N ALA A 335 20.94 1.67 -5.79
CA ALA A 335 21.36 1.77 -4.38
C ALA A 335 22.01 0.47 -3.87
N ALA A 336 21.51 -0.68 -4.31
CA ALA A 336 22.06 -2.00 -3.98
C ALA A 336 23.25 -2.39 -4.87
N ARG A 337 23.58 -1.62 -5.91
CA ARG A 337 24.61 -1.91 -6.93
C ARG A 337 24.37 -3.25 -7.64
N VAL A 338 23.13 -3.47 -8.03
CA VAL A 338 22.68 -4.69 -8.71
C VAL A 338 22.26 -4.34 -10.13
N SER A 339 22.64 -5.19 -11.10
CA SER A 339 22.23 -5.02 -12.49
C SER A 339 20.74 -5.35 -12.67
N PRO A 340 19.99 -4.60 -13.51
CA PRO A 340 18.61 -4.94 -13.85
C PRO A 340 18.43 -6.39 -14.34
N GLY A 341 19.38 -6.88 -15.15
CA GLY A 341 19.37 -8.25 -15.69
C GLY A 341 19.56 -9.36 -14.65
N ASP A 342 20.00 -9.02 -13.41
CA ASP A 342 20.17 -10.00 -12.34
C ASP A 342 18.87 -10.30 -11.60
N VAL A 343 17.80 -9.52 -11.84
CA VAL A 343 16.49 -9.72 -11.20
C VAL A 343 15.82 -10.97 -11.75
N ASN A 344 15.56 -11.94 -10.89
CA ASN A 344 14.93 -13.21 -11.25
C ASN A 344 13.39 -13.13 -11.15
N PHE A 345 12.87 -12.40 -10.17
CA PHE A 345 11.43 -12.23 -9.94
C PHE A 345 11.07 -10.77 -9.68
N VAL A 346 9.91 -10.37 -10.18
CA VAL A 346 9.27 -9.11 -9.85
C VAL A 346 7.95 -9.41 -9.16
N VAL A 347 7.83 -9.03 -7.89
CA VAL A 347 6.63 -9.18 -7.06
C VAL A 347 6.06 -7.77 -6.79
N PRO A 348 5.36 -7.16 -7.75
CA PRO A 348 4.88 -5.79 -7.60
C PRO A 348 3.64 -5.72 -6.71
N HIS A 349 3.33 -4.52 -6.24
CA HIS A 349 2.02 -4.24 -5.65
C HIS A 349 0.90 -4.70 -6.60
N GLN A 350 0.05 -5.59 -6.10
CA GLN A 350 -1.06 -6.21 -6.84
C GLN A 350 -2.26 -5.24 -6.89
N ALA A 351 -2.16 -4.20 -7.72
CA ALA A 351 -3.22 -3.18 -7.86
C ALA A 351 -4.35 -3.60 -8.82
N GLY A 352 -4.20 -4.75 -9.45
CA GLY A 352 -5.04 -5.30 -10.52
C GLY A 352 -4.18 -5.71 -11.71
N THR A 353 -4.63 -6.72 -12.44
CA THR A 353 -3.85 -7.41 -13.50
C THR A 353 -3.31 -6.43 -14.56
N GLY A 354 -4.13 -5.43 -14.95
CA GLY A 354 -3.73 -4.44 -15.96
C GLY A 354 -2.56 -3.58 -15.50
N ILE A 355 -2.63 -3.02 -14.29
CA ILE A 355 -1.56 -2.16 -13.73
C ILE A 355 -0.27 -2.98 -13.56
N VAL A 356 -0.37 -4.21 -13.07
CA VAL A 356 0.80 -5.10 -12.92
C VAL A 356 1.45 -5.38 -14.26
N ARG A 357 0.66 -5.67 -15.32
CA ARG A 357 1.18 -5.89 -16.68
C ARG A 357 1.89 -4.65 -17.22
N PHE A 358 1.30 -3.46 -17.07
CA PHE A 358 1.96 -2.22 -17.51
C PHE A 358 3.23 -1.93 -16.71
N THR A 359 3.27 -2.29 -15.42
CA THR A 359 4.51 -2.22 -14.62
C THR A 359 5.58 -3.13 -15.21
N GLY A 360 5.25 -4.38 -15.59
CA GLY A 360 6.17 -5.29 -16.26
C GLY A 360 6.76 -4.67 -17.53
N MET A 361 5.92 -4.11 -18.40
CA MET A 361 6.39 -3.44 -19.63
C MET A 361 7.38 -2.29 -19.33
N LYS A 362 7.11 -1.49 -18.28
CA LYS A 362 8.02 -0.41 -17.87
C LYS A 362 9.32 -0.92 -17.25
N LEU A 363 9.31 -2.07 -16.63
CA LEU A 363 10.51 -2.73 -16.10
C LEU A 363 11.35 -3.37 -17.20
N ASP A 364 10.72 -3.94 -18.23
CA ASP A 364 11.40 -4.43 -19.43
C ASP A 364 12.19 -3.31 -20.13
N GLU A 365 11.64 -2.08 -20.21
CA GLU A 365 12.33 -0.90 -20.73
C GLU A 365 13.61 -0.56 -19.93
N LEU A 366 13.70 -0.97 -18.66
CA LEU A 366 14.89 -0.82 -17.80
C LEU A 366 15.86 -2.01 -17.87
N GLY A 367 15.53 -3.05 -18.65
CA GLY A 367 16.30 -4.29 -18.72
C GLY A 367 16.03 -5.27 -17.59
N VAL A 368 14.94 -5.09 -16.82
CA VAL A 368 14.49 -6.05 -15.79
C VAL A 368 13.61 -7.10 -16.45
N GLN A 369 14.13 -8.31 -16.61
CA GLN A 369 13.48 -9.43 -17.32
C GLN A 369 13.05 -10.58 -16.38
N GLY A 370 12.97 -10.32 -15.07
CA GLY A 370 12.53 -11.30 -14.09
C GLY A 370 11.07 -11.72 -14.26
N GLU A 371 10.74 -12.93 -13.81
CA GLU A 371 9.36 -13.44 -13.83
C GLU A 371 8.41 -12.51 -13.07
N LEU A 372 7.36 -12.02 -13.75
CA LEU A 372 6.40 -11.10 -13.18
C LEU A 372 5.27 -11.85 -12.47
N VAL A 373 5.17 -11.68 -11.15
CA VAL A 373 4.04 -12.20 -10.36
C VAL A 373 2.82 -11.33 -10.57
N ASN A 374 1.73 -11.93 -11.05
CA ASN A 374 0.47 -11.25 -11.37
C ASN A 374 -0.74 -12.14 -11.06
N GLY A 375 -1.93 -11.55 -11.00
CA GLY A 375 -3.21 -12.27 -10.92
C GLY A 375 -3.67 -12.65 -9.51
N LEU A 376 -2.97 -12.24 -8.47
CA LEU A 376 -3.31 -12.59 -7.07
C LEU A 376 -4.49 -11.79 -6.50
N THR A 377 -5.05 -10.85 -7.26
CA THR A 377 -6.20 -10.04 -6.83
C THR A 377 -7.55 -10.68 -7.16
N ARG A 378 -7.57 -11.81 -7.84
CA ARG A 378 -8.80 -12.38 -8.43
C ARG A 378 -9.93 -12.53 -7.41
N ARG A 379 -9.65 -13.08 -6.22
CA ARG A 379 -10.64 -13.30 -5.15
C ARG A 379 -10.36 -12.56 -3.85
N THR A 380 -9.29 -11.79 -3.81
CA THR A 380 -8.92 -10.97 -2.64
C THR A 380 -9.22 -9.50 -2.84
N GLY A 381 -9.31 -9.04 -4.10
CA GLY A 381 -9.23 -7.63 -4.44
C GLY A 381 -7.82 -7.07 -4.25
N ASN A 382 -7.68 -5.77 -4.44
CA ASN A 382 -6.46 -5.03 -4.08
C ASN A 382 -6.42 -4.83 -2.56
N VAL A 383 -5.57 -5.56 -1.88
CA VAL A 383 -5.41 -5.49 -0.42
C VAL A 383 -4.37 -4.45 0.04
N SER A 384 -4.17 -3.41 -0.77
CA SER A 384 -3.30 -2.26 -0.47
C SER A 384 -1.90 -2.71 0.00
N ALA A 385 -1.43 -2.25 1.18
CA ALA A 385 -0.10 -2.58 1.71
C ALA A 385 0.09 -4.08 2.02
N CYS A 386 -0.98 -4.85 2.20
CA CYS A 386 -0.91 -6.31 2.36
C CYS A 386 -0.56 -7.06 1.06
N SER A 387 -0.61 -6.41 -0.10
CA SER A 387 -0.44 -7.08 -1.39
C SER A 387 0.95 -7.70 -1.57
N ILE A 388 2.02 -7.03 -1.10
CA ILE A 388 3.38 -7.58 -1.18
C ILE A 388 3.55 -8.78 -0.26
N PRO A 389 3.27 -8.72 1.07
CA PRO A 389 3.42 -9.89 1.92
C PRO A 389 2.49 -11.04 1.51
N HIS A 390 1.29 -10.76 1.00
CA HIS A 390 0.42 -11.78 0.42
C HIS A 390 1.06 -12.44 -0.80
N ALA A 391 1.53 -11.65 -1.77
CA ALA A 391 2.16 -12.18 -2.98
C ALA A 391 3.44 -12.99 -2.68
N LEU A 392 4.28 -12.52 -1.74
CA LEU A 392 5.45 -13.27 -1.27
C LEU A 392 5.05 -14.60 -0.62
N LYS A 393 3.98 -14.64 0.18
CA LYS A 393 3.48 -15.87 0.81
C LYS A 393 2.98 -16.86 -0.24
N GLU A 394 2.13 -16.42 -1.18
CA GLU A 394 1.55 -17.25 -2.25
C GLU A 394 2.62 -17.83 -3.19
N THR A 395 3.70 -17.09 -3.41
CA THR A 395 4.77 -17.51 -4.32
C THR A 395 6.02 -18.03 -3.60
N TRP A 396 5.97 -18.16 -2.26
CA TRP A 396 7.11 -18.46 -1.40
C TRP A 396 7.97 -19.61 -1.90
N GLY A 397 7.36 -20.74 -2.22
CA GLY A 397 8.07 -21.96 -2.61
C GLY A 397 8.83 -21.88 -3.94
N ARG A 398 8.51 -20.93 -4.82
CA ARG A 398 9.13 -20.80 -6.14
C ARG A 398 10.10 -19.62 -6.28
N LEU A 399 10.07 -18.65 -5.37
CA LEU A 399 10.95 -17.48 -5.43
C LEU A 399 12.41 -17.90 -5.21
N ARG A 400 13.30 -17.54 -6.12
CA ARG A 400 14.74 -17.83 -6.07
C ARG A 400 15.54 -16.63 -6.60
N GLY A 401 16.80 -16.51 -6.15
CA GLY A 401 17.69 -15.45 -6.60
C GLY A 401 17.28 -14.07 -6.12
N LEU A 402 17.35 -13.07 -6.99
CA LEU A 402 17.03 -11.68 -6.69
C LEU A 402 15.57 -11.35 -6.99
N ILE A 403 14.89 -10.75 -6.03
CA ILE A 403 13.47 -10.43 -6.12
C ILE A 403 13.27 -8.94 -5.91
N ALA A 404 12.62 -8.26 -6.85
CA ALA A 404 12.23 -6.86 -6.72
C ALA A 404 10.74 -6.77 -6.34
N CYS A 405 10.43 -6.02 -5.26
CA CYS A 405 9.06 -5.82 -4.78
C CYS A 405 8.68 -4.32 -4.87
N PRO A 406 8.39 -3.80 -6.07
CA PRO A 406 8.02 -2.40 -6.23
C PRO A 406 6.59 -2.12 -5.77
N THR A 407 6.39 -0.94 -5.18
CA THR A 407 5.11 -0.44 -4.73
C THR A 407 4.86 0.97 -5.23
N ALA A 408 3.61 1.29 -5.52
CA ALA A 408 3.14 2.65 -5.74
C ALA A 408 1.83 2.86 -4.99
N ALA A 409 1.57 4.09 -4.57
CA ALA A 409 0.33 4.46 -3.93
C ALA A 409 -0.03 5.92 -4.27
N VAL A 410 -1.31 6.24 -4.11
CA VAL A 410 -1.77 7.62 -4.08
C VAL A 410 -1.01 8.41 -3.01
N GLY A 411 -0.81 9.70 -3.24
CA GLY A 411 -0.18 10.60 -2.28
C GLY A 411 -1.09 11.01 -1.14
N SER A 412 -0.79 12.14 -0.53
CA SER A 412 -1.65 12.73 0.50
C SER A 412 -2.98 13.17 -0.13
N PRO A 413 -4.13 13.04 0.60
CA PRO A 413 -5.43 13.44 0.08
C PRO A 413 -5.43 14.88 -0.42
N GLY A 414 -5.96 15.11 -1.64
CA GLY A 414 -6.04 16.42 -2.26
C GLY A 414 -4.70 17.04 -2.68
N ARG A 415 -3.60 16.30 -2.61
CA ARG A 415 -2.26 16.80 -3.01
C ARG A 415 -1.77 16.11 -4.28
N PRO A 416 -1.08 16.83 -5.16
CA PRO A 416 -0.47 16.28 -6.37
C PRO A 416 0.82 15.51 -6.02
N GLU A 417 0.67 14.38 -5.38
CA GLU A 417 1.75 13.50 -4.91
C GLU A 417 1.47 12.06 -5.27
N VAL A 418 2.51 11.29 -5.52
CA VAL A 418 2.50 9.83 -5.60
C VAL A 418 3.51 9.27 -4.60
N LEU A 419 3.18 8.18 -3.94
CA LEU A 419 4.11 7.42 -3.14
C LEU A 419 4.69 6.31 -3.98
N GLN A 420 5.99 6.06 -3.82
CA GLN A 420 6.68 4.96 -4.48
C GLN A 420 7.67 4.31 -3.52
N GLY A 421 7.96 3.03 -3.72
CA GLY A 421 8.92 2.30 -2.92
C GLY A 421 9.31 0.98 -3.56
N CYS A 422 10.42 0.42 -3.12
CA CYS A 422 10.85 -0.91 -3.54
C CYS A 422 11.61 -1.60 -2.40
N ILE A 423 11.38 -2.90 -2.26
CA ILE A 423 12.18 -3.79 -1.43
C ILE A 423 12.91 -4.72 -2.39
N LEU A 424 14.24 -4.84 -2.23
CA LEU A 424 15.05 -5.84 -2.92
C LEU A 424 15.39 -6.95 -1.93
N LEU A 425 15.08 -8.18 -2.32
CA LEU A 425 15.31 -9.39 -1.56
C LEU A 425 16.23 -10.32 -2.35
N ARG A 426 16.99 -11.11 -1.61
CA ARG A 426 17.78 -12.23 -2.18
C ARG A 426 17.42 -13.50 -1.44
N SER A 427 17.09 -14.57 -2.16
CA SER A 427 16.91 -15.89 -1.55
C SER A 427 18.22 -16.35 -0.90
N THR A 428 18.10 -17.00 0.26
CA THR A 428 19.26 -17.60 0.92
C THR A 428 19.48 -19.05 0.47
N PRO A 429 20.66 -19.62 0.65
CA PRO A 429 20.89 -21.04 0.36
C PRO A 429 19.96 -21.97 1.13
N LEU A 430 19.48 -21.56 2.31
CA LEU A 430 18.48 -22.30 3.07
C LEU A 430 17.16 -22.38 2.31
N HIS A 431 16.70 -21.26 1.76
CA HIS A 431 15.47 -21.18 0.99
C HIS A 431 15.55 -21.99 -0.31
N GLU A 432 16.68 -21.89 -1.00
CA GLU A 432 16.90 -22.57 -2.28
C GLU A 432 16.94 -24.10 -2.17
N ARG A 433 17.25 -24.64 -0.99
CA ARG A 433 17.22 -26.11 -0.72
C ARG A 433 15.83 -26.64 -0.43
N GLN A 434 14.85 -25.78 -0.19
CA GLN A 434 13.47 -26.23 0.01
C GLN A 434 12.93 -26.76 -1.34
N PRO A 435 12.21 -27.89 -1.35
CA PRO A 435 11.58 -28.37 -2.57
C PRO A 435 10.59 -27.33 -3.07
N ASN A 436 10.52 -27.18 -4.41
CA ASN A 436 9.46 -26.36 -5.02
C ASN A 436 8.12 -26.99 -4.68
N VAL A 437 7.41 -26.39 -3.74
CA VAL A 437 6.01 -26.74 -3.50
C VAL A 437 5.23 -26.01 -4.58
N ALA A 438 4.80 -26.75 -5.59
CA ALA A 438 3.83 -26.24 -6.55
C ALA A 438 2.54 -25.86 -5.78
N ALA A 439 2.09 -24.61 -5.96
CA ALA A 439 0.86 -24.09 -5.39
C ALA A 439 -0.37 -24.74 -6.02
#